data_531e074f16f21e29e885bde0f3b84e5d
#
_entry.id   531e074f16f21e29e885bde0f3b84e5d
#
_cell.length_a   1.000
_cell.length_b   1.000
_cell.length_c   1.000
_cell.angle_alpha   90.00
_cell.angle_beta   90.00
_cell.angle_gamma   90.00
#
_symmetry.space_group_name_H-M   'P 1'
#
loop_
_entity.id
_entity.type
_entity.pdbx_description
1 polymer ?
#
loop_
_entity_poly.entity_id
_entity_poly.type
_entity_poly.pdbx_seq_one_letter_code
_entity_poly.pdbx_strand_id
1 'polypeptide(L)'
;MAEKNWQGFFDMLMHHEGGFTDDQRDKGNSQGDGHGNEGSTMLGVTAFNWAKWTGKPAPKEVMRALTKDDVKPFYEKDYWTPIRGNDLYSGLDYSIADMAVNAGPSRGAKLFQRILGVTADGAIGNQTLKAMHDNDPLDLVEKYYDAREGFYRKLDDYSIYGKGWSRRNKETFEKSKTLIDL
;
A
#
# COMPACT_ATOMS: atom_id res chain seq x y z
N MET A 1 16.41 6.86 10.41
CA MET A 1 15.59 5.73 10.87
C MET A 1 14.55 5.29 9.84
N ALA A 2 13.90 6.21 9.19
CA ALA A 2 12.82 5.94 8.22
C ALA A 2 13.25 5.21 6.93
N GLU A 3 14.44 5.43 6.44
CA GLU A 3 14.97 4.74 5.26
C GLU A 3 15.11 3.22 5.45
N LYS A 4 15.37 2.78 6.70
CA LYS A 4 15.40 1.36 7.07
C LYS A 4 14.00 0.71 6.99
N ASN A 5 12.96 1.44 7.36
CA ASN A 5 11.60 0.91 7.37
C ASN A 5 11.04 0.76 5.96
N TRP A 6 11.36 1.70 5.05
CA TRP A 6 11.00 1.58 3.64
C TRP A 6 11.54 0.30 3.01
N GLN A 7 12.84 0.02 3.17
CA GLN A 7 13.42 -1.20 2.62
C GLN A 7 12.75 -2.46 3.19
N GLY A 8 12.56 -2.52 4.49
CA GLY A 8 11.90 -3.66 5.16
C GLY A 8 10.44 -3.84 4.71
N PHE A 9 9.71 -2.73 4.52
CA PHE A 9 8.36 -2.76 3.97
C PHE A 9 8.36 -3.27 2.52
N PHE A 10 9.23 -2.75 1.66
CA PHE A 10 9.31 -3.16 0.26
C PHE A 10 9.68 -4.64 0.13
N ASP A 11 10.63 -5.14 0.90
CA ASP A 11 11.01 -6.55 0.89
C ASP A 11 9.84 -7.48 1.26
N MET A 12 9.06 -7.09 2.28
CA MET A 12 7.86 -7.81 2.67
C MET A 12 6.76 -7.74 1.60
N LEU A 13 6.55 -6.56 1.00
CA LEU A 13 5.59 -6.38 -0.08
C LEU A 13 5.94 -7.32 -1.25
N MET A 14 7.19 -7.36 -1.66
CA MET A 14 7.66 -8.22 -2.74
C MET A 14 7.62 -9.73 -2.41
N HIS A 15 7.56 -10.08 -1.14
CA HIS A 15 7.31 -11.46 -0.72
C HIS A 15 5.85 -11.88 -0.93
N HIS A 16 4.92 -10.95 -0.77
CA HIS A 16 3.49 -11.20 -0.95
C HIS A 16 3.01 -10.99 -2.39
N GLU A 17 3.72 -10.17 -3.17
CA GLU A 17 3.31 -9.91 -4.56
C GLU A 17 3.63 -11.09 -5.47
N GLY A 18 2.68 -11.38 -6.36
CA GLY A 18 2.76 -12.48 -7.31
C GLY A 18 3.75 -12.23 -8.46
N GLY A 19 4.07 -13.29 -9.18
CA GLY A 19 4.77 -13.22 -10.44
C GLY A 19 3.93 -12.62 -11.57
N PHE A 20 4.31 -12.91 -12.80
CA PHE A 20 3.59 -12.47 -13.99
C PHE A 20 2.22 -13.15 -14.11
N THR A 21 1.18 -12.35 -14.43
CA THR A 21 -0.14 -12.82 -14.83
C THR A 21 -0.70 -11.95 -15.96
N ASP A 22 -1.37 -12.60 -16.92
CA ASP A 22 -2.09 -11.94 -18.01
C ASP A 22 -3.55 -12.42 -18.10
N ASP A 23 -4.09 -12.92 -16.98
CA ASP A 23 -5.49 -13.35 -16.91
C ASP A 23 -6.43 -12.15 -17.08
N GLN A 24 -7.13 -12.09 -18.20
CA GLN A 24 -8.03 -10.98 -18.55
C GLN A 24 -9.31 -10.92 -17.69
N ARG A 25 -9.56 -11.92 -16.85
CA ARG A 25 -10.63 -11.89 -15.84
C ARG A 25 -10.28 -10.94 -14.68
N ASP A 26 -8.98 -10.69 -14.48
CA ASP A 26 -8.52 -9.67 -13.55
C ASP A 26 -8.78 -8.27 -14.13
N LYS A 27 -9.51 -7.44 -13.38
CA LYS A 27 -9.85 -6.06 -13.78
C LYS A 27 -8.61 -5.20 -14.06
N GLY A 28 -7.50 -5.46 -13.37
CA GLY A 28 -6.23 -4.77 -13.60
C GLY A 28 -5.63 -5.08 -14.97
N ASN A 29 -5.80 -6.33 -15.44
CA ASN A 29 -5.29 -6.76 -16.75
C ASN A 29 -6.24 -6.38 -17.88
N SER A 30 -7.55 -6.37 -17.66
CA SER A 30 -8.54 -6.08 -18.71
C SER A 30 -8.47 -4.64 -19.24
N GLN A 31 -7.79 -3.72 -18.56
CA GLN A 31 -7.62 -2.34 -18.99
C GLN A 31 -6.58 -2.16 -20.12
N GLY A 32 -5.77 -3.20 -20.41
CA GLY A 32 -4.61 -3.04 -21.28
C GLY A 32 -3.53 -2.14 -20.68
N ASP A 33 -2.60 -1.65 -21.51
CA ASP A 33 -1.55 -0.72 -21.13
C ASP A 33 -1.84 0.76 -21.48
N GLY A 34 -2.98 1.02 -22.11
CA GLY A 34 -3.36 2.35 -22.60
C GLY A 34 -2.70 2.73 -23.94
N HIS A 35 -1.88 1.86 -24.52
CA HIS A 35 -1.19 2.04 -25.82
C HIS A 35 -1.60 1.00 -26.87
N GLY A 36 -2.66 0.23 -26.59
CA GLY A 36 -3.21 -0.77 -27.52
C GLY A 36 -2.70 -2.19 -27.28
N ASN A 37 -1.87 -2.44 -26.27
CA ASN A 37 -1.47 -3.78 -25.88
C ASN A 37 -2.43 -4.37 -24.83
N GLU A 38 -2.56 -5.70 -24.85
CA GLU A 38 -3.27 -6.41 -23.78
C GLU A 38 -2.58 -6.21 -22.43
N GLY A 39 -3.40 -6.06 -21.38
CA GLY A 39 -2.88 -5.88 -20.04
C GLY A 39 -2.30 -7.14 -19.43
N SER A 40 -1.42 -6.91 -18.49
CA SER A 40 -0.79 -7.92 -17.64
C SER A 40 -0.32 -7.28 -16.34
N THR A 41 0.04 -8.08 -15.37
CA THR A 41 0.55 -7.64 -14.07
C THR A 41 1.85 -8.37 -13.76
N MET A 42 2.83 -7.68 -13.23
CA MET A 42 4.08 -8.24 -12.72
C MET A 42 4.44 -7.56 -11.40
N LEU A 43 4.78 -8.36 -10.38
CA LEU A 43 5.14 -7.86 -9.04
C LEU A 43 4.11 -6.85 -8.48
N GLY A 44 2.81 -7.11 -8.71
CA GLY A 44 1.71 -6.25 -8.28
C GLY A 44 1.49 -4.99 -9.13
N VAL A 45 2.33 -4.70 -10.11
CA VAL A 45 2.20 -3.54 -11.00
C VAL A 45 1.49 -3.95 -12.28
N THR A 46 0.37 -3.29 -12.61
CA THR A 46 -0.33 -3.52 -13.88
C THR A 46 0.39 -2.84 -15.04
N ALA A 47 0.25 -3.40 -16.25
CA ALA A 47 0.78 -2.80 -17.48
C ALA A 47 0.29 -1.35 -17.66
N PHE A 48 -0.97 -1.06 -17.32
CA PHE A 48 -1.51 0.30 -17.35
C PHE A 48 -0.73 1.26 -16.45
N ASN A 49 -0.51 0.88 -15.18
CA ASN A 49 0.23 1.71 -14.24
C ASN A 49 1.70 1.85 -14.62
N TRP A 50 2.32 0.78 -15.14
CA TRP A 50 3.71 0.83 -15.60
C TRP A 50 3.89 1.73 -16.81
N ALA A 51 3.00 1.63 -17.80
CA ALA A 51 3.01 2.52 -18.95
C ALA A 51 2.81 3.98 -18.57
N LYS A 52 1.90 4.27 -17.66
CA LYS A 52 1.68 5.61 -17.09
C LYS A 52 2.93 6.13 -16.36
N TRP A 53 3.58 5.28 -15.59
CA TRP A 53 4.79 5.59 -14.83
C TRP A 53 5.98 5.94 -15.74
N THR A 54 6.21 5.11 -16.75
CA THR A 54 7.36 5.26 -17.67
C THR A 54 7.10 6.22 -18.82
N GLY A 55 5.84 6.49 -19.15
CA GLY A 55 5.44 7.21 -20.36
C GLY A 55 5.65 6.39 -21.64
N LYS A 56 5.79 5.06 -21.54
CA LYS A 56 6.09 4.15 -22.65
C LYS A 56 5.12 2.97 -22.67
N PRO A 57 4.87 2.35 -23.85
CA PRO A 57 4.10 1.11 -23.92
C PRO A 57 4.66 0.02 -23.01
N ALA A 58 3.77 -0.78 -22.45
CA ALA A 58 4.11 -1.87 -21.54
C ALA A 58 3.54 -3.22 -22.03
N PRO A 59 3.99 -3.73 -23.20
CA PRO A 59 3.58 -5.03 -23.69
C PRO A 59 4.04 -6.15 -22.75
N LYS A 60 3.50 -7.35 -22.91
CA LYS A 60 3.76 -8.50 -22.02
C LYS A 60 5.24 -8.82 -21.84
N GLU A 61 6.05 -8.66 -22.88
CA GLU A 61 7.49 -8.90 -22.83
C GLU A 61 8.20 -7.91 -21.89
N VAL A 62 7.82 -6.63 -21.93
CA VAL A 62 8.33 -5.61 -21.03
C VAL A 62 7.92 -5.94 -19.59
N MET A 63 6.65 -6.29 -19.37
CA MET A 63 6.16 -6.61 -18.04
C MET A 63 6.83 -7.85 -17.44
N ARG A 64 7.02 -8.91 -18.22
CA ARG A 64 7.71 -10.14 -17.76
C ARG A 64 9.17 -9.91 -17.37
N ALA A 65 9.83 -8.95 -17.98
CA ALA A 65 11.23 -8.63 -17.70
C ALA A 65 11.43 -7.77 -16.44
N LEU A 66 10.34 -7.24 -15.81
CA LEU A 66 10.46 -6.39 -14.63
C LEU A 66 11.04 -7.15 -13.45
N THR A 67 12.01 -6.52 -12.82
CA THR A 67 12.65 -6.97 -11.58
C THR A 67 12.12 -6.18 -10.38
N LYS A 68 12.44 -6.66 -9.18
CA LYS A 68 12.13 -5.92 -7.94
C LYS A 68 12.77 -4.54 -7.91
N ASP A 69 14.00 -4.42 -8.43
CA ASP A 69 14.71 -3.14 -8.48
C ASP A 69 14.03 -2.14 -9.44
N ASP A 70 13.44 -2.62 -10.54
CA ASP A 70 12.71 -1.77 -11.47
C ASP A 70 11.45 -1.17 -10.85
N VAL A 71 10.69 -1.96 -10.09
CA VAL A 71 9.42 -1.53 -9.49
C VAL A 71 9.59 -0.79 -8.16
N LYS A 72 10.75 -0.85 -7.54
CA LYS A 72 11.01 -0.22 -6.24
C LYS A 72 10.77 1.31 -6.24
N PRO A 73 11.29 2.09 -7.19
CA PRO A 73 11.01 3.54 -7.27
C PRO A 73 9.53 3.86 -7.51
N PHE A 74 8.82 3.00 -8.25
CA PHE A 74 7.39 3.15 -8.47
C PHE A 74 6.63 3.06 -7.14
N TYR A 75 6.87 2.00 -6.34
CA TYR A 75 6.20 1.83 -5.05
C TYR A 75 6.56 2.93 -4.04
N GLU A 76 7.83 3.37 -4.03
CA GLU A 76 8.26 4.44 -3.15
C GLU A 76 7.54 5.76 -3.45
N LYS A 77 7.49 6.15 -4.72
CA LYS A 77 6.87 7.42 -5.14
C LYS A 77 5.36 7.41 -5.06
N ASP A 78 4.72 6.30 -5.44
CA ASP A 78 3.26 6.26 -5.56
C ASP A 78 2.55 5.82 -4.26
N TYR A 79 3.26 5.18 -3.33
CA TYR A 79 2.65 4.65 -2.11
C TYR A 79 3.31 5.12 -0.81
N TRP A 80 4.64 5.11 -0.71
CA TRP A 80 5.36 5.50 0.50
C TRP A 80 5.48 7.00 0.67
N THR A 81 5.90 7.71 -0.37
CA THR A 81 6.06 9.16 -0.35
C THR A 81 4.75 9.90 -0.08
N PRO A 82 3.60 9.56 -0.72
CA PRO A 82 2.34 10.26 -0.48
C PRO A 82 1.81 10.14 0.95
N ILE A 83 2.14 9.06 1.65
CA ILE A 83 1.78 8.90 3.07
C ILE A 83 2.83 9.48 4.01
N ARG A 84 3.89 10.12 3.49
CA ARG A 84 5.02 10.62 4.27
C ARG A 84 5.62 9.55 5.20
N GLY A 85 5.80 8.33 4.68
CA GLY A 85 6.24 7.17 5.46
C GLY A 85 7.47 7.43 6.32
N ASN A 86 8.40 8.26 5.83
CA ASN A 86 9.62 8.63 6.57
C ASN A 86 9.37 9.49 7.82
N ASP A 87 8.23 10.16 7.91
CA ASP A 87 7.88 11.06 9.02
C ASP A 87 6.96 10.39 10.05
N LEU A 88 6.48 9.19 9.77
CA LEU A 88 5.59 8.43 10.66
C LEU A 88 6.39 7.64 11.71
N TYR A 89 5.73 7.29 12.80
CA TYR A 89 6.30 6.34 13.77
C TYR A 89 6.57 4.99 13.12
N SER A 90 7.66 4.33 13.52
CA SER A 90 7.96 2.97 13.10
C SER A 90 6.81 2.04 13.48
N GLY A 91 6.45 1.15 12.57
CA GLY A 91 5.28 0.27 12.69
C GLY A 91 3.98 0.91 12.17
N LEU A 92 3.71 2.16 12.49
CA LEU A 92 2.58 2.88 11.92
C LEU A 92 2.78 3.17 10.43
N ASP A 93 4.00 3.57 10.03
CA ASP A 93 4.42 3.71 8.64
C ASP A 93 4.17 2.44 7.83
N TYR A 94 4.53 1.28 8.39
CA TYR A 94 4.30 -0.03 7.80
C TYR A 94 2.80 -0.34 7.62
N SER A 95 1.99 -0.11 8.66
CA SER A 95 0.54 -0.33 8.62
C SER A 95 -0.16 0.53 7.57
N ILE A 96 0.20 1.83 7.51
CA ILE A 96 -0.41 2.77 6.57
C ILE A 96 0.06 2.50 5.14
N ALA A 97 1.34 2.13 4.94
CA ALA A 97 1.88 1.78 3.63
C ALA A 97 1.20 0.53 3.04
N ASP A 98 0.98 -0.51 3.85
CA ASP A 98 0.27 -1.71 3.40
C ASP A 98 -1.18 -1.41 3.01
N MET A 99 -1.87 -0.55 3.76
CA MET A 99 -3.21 -0.07 3.38
C MET A 99 -3.17 0.80 2.12
N ALA A 100 -2.13 1.62 1.93
CA ALA A 100 -1.95 2.43 0.74
C ALA A 100 -1.81 1.57 -0.53
N VAL A 101 -1.04 0.48 -0.45
CA VAL A 101 -0.92 -0.48 -1.57
C VAL A 101 -2.26 -1.17 -1.85
N ASN A 102 -3.00 -1.57 -0.82
CA ASN A 102 -4.27 -2.28 -0.98
C ASN A 102 -5.43 -1.42 -1.48
N ALA A 103 -5.51 -0.18 -1.00
CA ALA A 103 -6.71 0.63 -1.17
C ALA A 103 -6.44 2.07 -1.61
N GLY A 104 -5.18 2.40 -1.87
CA GLY A 104 -4.71 3.72 -2.27
C GLY A 104 -4.25 4.60 -1.11
N PRO A 105 -3.21 5.44 -1.34
CA PRO A 105 -2.60 6.28 -0.30
C PRO A 105 -3.58 7.23 0.40
N SER A 106 -4.46 7.87 -0.37
CA SER A 106 -5.46 8.80 0.19
C SER A 106 -6.40 8.11 1.17
N ARG A 107 -6.78 6.86 0.90
CA ARG A 107 -7.67 6.09 1.79
C ARG A 107 -6.95 5.66 3.06
N GLY A 108 -5.70 5.21 2.94
CA GLY A 108 -4.84 4.92 4.09
C GLY A 108 -4.65 6.15 4.99
N ALA A 109 -4.37 7.31 4.39
CA ALA A 109 -4.23 8.57 5.11
C ALA A 109 -5.54 9.01 5.79
N LYS A 110 -6.70 8.90 5.12
CA LYS A 110 -8.00 9.26 5.71
C LYS A 110 -8.38 8.40 6.91
N LEU A 111 -8.08 7.10 6.88
CA LEU A 111 -8.30 6.24 8.05
C LEU A 111 -7.48 6.74 9.24
N PHE A 112 -6.21 7.03 9.02
CA PHE A 112 -5.32 7.55 10.05
C PHE A 112 -5.77 8.91 10.61
N GLN A 113 -6.14 9.83 9.75
CA GLN A 113 -6.64 11.16 10.14
C GLN A 113 -7.91 11.08 11.00
N ARG A 114 -8.82 10.15 10.69
CA ARG A 114 -10.03 9.93 11.51
C ARG A 114 -9.69 9.41 12.90
N ILE A 115 -8.70 8.54 13.03
CA ILE A 115 -8.22 8.02 14.33
C ILE A 115 -7.67 9.18 15.18
N LEU A 116 -6.96 10.11 14.55
CA LEU A 116 -6.38 11.28 15.22
C LEU A 116 -7.41 12.40 15.51
N GLY A 117 -8.63 12.29 14.97
CA GLY A 117 -9.65 13.34 15.13
C GLY A 117 -9.35 14.64 14.36
N VAL A 118 -8.50 14.56 13.33
CA VAL A 118 -8.20 15.69 12.43
C VAL A 118 -8.98 15.59 11.13
N THR A 119 -8.97 16.66 10.33
CA THR A 119 -9.62 16.68 9.02
C THR A 119 -9.09 15.55 8.12
N ALA A 120 -9.99 14.68 7.67
CA ALA A 120 -9.66 13.52 6.84
C ALA A 120 -9.66 13.90 5.35
N ASP A 121 -8.71 14.73 4.93
CA ASP A 121 -8.54 15.17 3.54
C ASP A 121 -7.76 14.16 2.67
N GLY A 122 -7.05 13.22 3.29
CA GLY A 122 -6.26 12.18 2.62
C GLY A 122 -4.83 12.61 2.28
N ALA A 123 -4.38 13.74 2.80
CA ALA A 123 -3.02 14.23 2.68
C ALA A 123 -2.37 14.35 4.07
N ILE A 124 -1.35 13.56 4.36
CA ILE A 124 -0.64 13.63 5.65
C ILE A 124 0.23 14.90 5.67
N GLY A 125 -0.32 15.96 6.26
CA GLY A 125 0.36 17.23 6.45
C GLY A 125 0.90 17.40 7.86
N ASN A 126 1.49 18.57 8.14
CA ASN A 126 2.08 18.89 9.45
C ASN A 126 1.05 18.83 10.60
N GLN A 127 -0.22 19.15 10.34
CA GLN A 127 -1.29 19.03 11.33
C GLN A 127 -1.52 17.57 11.73
N THR A 128 -1.54 16.66 10.76
CA THR A 128 -1.67 15.23 11.01
C THR A 128 -0.47 14.71 11.80
N LEU A 129 0.76 15.09 11.41
CA LEU A 129 1.97 14.66 12.13
C LEU A 129 2.02 15.22 13.55
N LYS A 130 1.61 16.47 13.78
CA LYS A 130 1.53 17.04 15.11
C LYS A 130 0.56 16.24 15.99
N ALA A 131 -0.64 15.95 15.49
CA ALA A 131 -1.61 15.14 16.21
C ALA A 131 -1.10 13.71 16.48
N MET A 132 -0.31 13.12 15.55
CA MET A 132 0.35 11.84 15.78
C MET A 132 1.29 11.88 16.97
N HIS A 133 2.09 12.95 17.11
CA HIS A 133 3.07 13.09 18.20
C HIS A 133 2.44 13.23 19.59
N ASP A 134 1.15 13.57 19.66
CA ASP A 134 0.40 13.65 20.93
C ASP A 134 -0.16 12.28 21.38
N ASN A 135 0.13 11.20 20.65
CA ASN A 135 -0.41 9.86 20.89
C ASN A 135 0.71 8.81 21.01
N ASP A 136 0.41 7.72 21.73
CA ASP A 136 1.29 6.57 21.86
C ASP A 136 1.37 5.76 20.55
N PRO A 137 2.59 5.36 20.08
CA PRO A 137 2.75 4.62 18.83
C PRO A 137 2.01 3.28 18.81
N LEU A 138 2.01 2.52 19.91
CA LEU A 138 1.33 1.22 19.97
C LEU A 138 -0.18 1.40 19.90
N ASP A 139 -0.72 2.35 20.64
CA ASP A 139 -2.15 2.67 20.62
C ASP A 139 -2.62 3.07 19.20
N LEU A 140 -1.79 3.84 18.48
CA LEU A 140 -2.09 4.20 17.09
C LEU A 140 -2.08 3.01 16.15
N VAL A 141 -1.14 2.09 16.30
CA VAL A 141 -1.07 0.87 15.48
C VAL A 141 -2.28 -0.04 15.76
N GLU A 142 -2.69 -0.19 17.02
CA GLU A 142 -3.88 -0.96 17.40
C GLU A 142 -5.17 -0.34 16.83
N LYS A 143 -5.37 0.96 17.00
CA LYS A 143 -6.51 1.69 16.44
C LYS A 143 -6.54 1.63 14.91
N TYR A 144 -5.38 1.68 14.27
CA TYR A 144 -5.30 1.57 12.82
C TYR A 144 -5.68 0.17 12.31
N TYR A 145 -5.26 -0.88 13.03
CA TYR A 145 -5.68 -2.25 12.76
C TYR A 145 -7.21 -2.40 12.81
N ASP A 146 -7.83 -1.91 13.88
CA ASP A 146 -9.29 -1.98 14.07
C ASP A 146 -10.04 -1.17 12.99
N ALA A 147 -9.58 0.04 12.70
CA ALA A 147 -10.18 0.89 11.67
C ALA A 147 -10.10 0.25 10.28
N ARG A 148 -8.98 -0.40 9.97
CA ARG A 148 -8.76 -1.12 8.71
C ARG A 148 -9.65 -2.35 8.61
N GLU A 149 -9.80 -3.12 9.67
CA GLU A 149 -10.73 -4.25 9.72
C GLU A 149 -12.17 -3.78 9.52
N GLY A 150 -12.58 -2.70 10.19
CA GLY A 150 -13.89 -2.09 10.03
C GLY A 150 -14.14 -1.56 8.61
N PHE A 151 -13.10 -1.08 7.93
CA PHE A 151 -13.19 -0.70 6.52
C PHE A 151 -13.45 -1.90 5.61
N TYR A 152 -12.69 -3.00 5.76
CA TYR A 152 -12.87 -4.19 4.93
C TYR A 152 -14.26 -4.81 5.09
N ARG A 153 -14.77 -4.89 6.32
CA ARG A 153 -16.10 -5.48 6.60
C ARG A 153 -17.26 -4.74 5.93
N LYS A 154 -17.07 -3.50 5.49
CA LYS A 154 -18.07 -2.69 4.78
C LYS A 154 -18.03 -2.83 3.26
N LEU A 155 -17.03 -3.55 2.74
CA LEU A 155 -16.91 -3.78 1.30
C LEU A 155 -17.89 -4.88 0.85
N ASP A 156 -18.54 -4.68 -0.29
CA ASP A 156 -19.53 -5.61 -0.85
C ASP A 156 -18.92 -7.02 -1.06
N ASP A 157 -17.65 -7.07 -1.46
CA ASP A 157 -16.92 -8.31 -1.73
C ASP A 157 -16.32 -8.96 -0.46
N TYR A 158 -16.64 -8.47 0.74
CA TYR A 158 -16.08 -9.02 1.98
C TYR A 158 -16.41 -10.50 2.17
N SER A 159 -17.60 -10.94 1.76
CA SER A 159 -18.00 -12.35 1.82
C SER A 159 -17.07 -13.28 1.01
N ILE A 160 -16.46 -12.75 -0.04
CA ILE A 160 -15.56 -13.49 -0.95
C ILE A 160 -14.10 -13.38 -0.50
N TYR A 161 -13.62 -12.17 -0.25
CA TYR A 161 -12.21 -11.86 -0.04
C TYR A 161 -11.85 -11.53 1.42
N GLY A 162 -12.83 -11.33 2.29
CA GLY A 162 -12.65 -10.82 3.65
C GLY A 162 -11.70 -11.65 4.50
N LYS A 163 -11.72 -12.98 4.37
CA LYS A 163 -10.77 -13.85 5.09
C LYS A 163 -9.31 -13.55 4.74
N GLY A 164 -9.03 -13.32 3.44
CA GLY A 164 -7.70 -12.95 2.97
C GLY A 164 -7.28 -11.56 3.46
N TRP A 165 -8.20 -10.59 3.37
CA TRP A 165 -7.94 -9.23 3.83
C TRP A 165 -7.71 -9.14 5.35
N SER A 166 -8.53 -9.82 6.16
CA SER A 166 -8.37 -9.87 7.61
C SER A 166 -7.08 -10.58 8.02
N ARG A 167 -6.70 -11.67 7.33
CA ARG A 167 -5.41 -12.34 7.55
C ARG A 167 -4.25 -11.39 7.27
N ARG A 168 -4.21 -10.73 6.11
CA ARG A 168 -3.17 -9.75 5.77
C ARG A 168 -3.13 -8.61 6.78
N ASN A 169 -4.28 -8.08 7.18
CA ASN A 169 -4.37 -7.03 8.19
C ASN A 169 -3.74 -7.47 9.52
N LYS A 170 -4.02 -8.70 9.96
CA LYS A 170 -3.43 -9.26 11.18
C LYS A 170 -1.91 -9.46 11.06
N GLU A 171 -1.44 -10.01 9.95
CA GLU A 171 0.01 -10.18 9.69
C GLU A 171 0.73 -8.83 9.69
N THR A 172 0.15 -7.81 9.04
CA THR A 172 0.64 -6.44 9.04
C THR A 172 0.70 -5.87 10.46
N PHE A 173 -0.36 -6.06 11.26
CA PHE A 173 -0.42 -5.60 12.65
C PHE A 173 0.66 -6.25 13.52
N GLU A 174 0.83 -7.57 13.47
CA GLU A 174 1.85 -8.27 14.24
C GLU A 174 3.25 -7.79 13.84
N LYS A 175 3.51 -7.60 12.55
CA LYS A 175 4.77 -7.04 12.09
C LYS A 175 4.99 -5.62 12.57
N SER A 176 3.98 -4.76 12.48
CA SER A 176 4.03 -3.37 12.92
C SER A 176 4.42 -3.24 14.40
N LYS A 177 3.87 -4.09 15.26
CA LYS A 177 4.24 -4.10 16.69
C LYS A 177 5.73 -4.39 16.91
N THR A 178 6.32 -5.26 16.11
CA THR A 178 7.77 -5.57 16.22
C THR A 178 8.68 -4.44 15.79
N LEU A 179 8.15 -3.41 15.11
CA LEU A 179 8.91 -2.26 14.61
C LEU A 179 8.85 -1.05 15.56
N ILE A 180 7.93 -1.03 16.54
CA ILE A 180 7.70 0.13 17.39
C ILE A 180 8.89 0.42 18.30
N ASP A 181 9.61 -0.57 18.76
CA ASP A 181 10.70 -0.46 19.75
C ASP A 181 12.09 -0.37 19.11
N LEU A 182 12.16 -0.10 17.81
CA LEU A 182 13.41 0.03 17.08
C LEU A 182 13.66 1.48 16.65
#